data_cdb0adbfc5a3096727dd1fe1e826b658
#
_entry.id   cdb0adbfc5a3096727dd1fe1e826b658
#
_cell.length_a   1.000
_cell.length_b   1.000
_cell.length_c   1.000
_cell.angle_alpha   90.00
_cell.angle_beta   90.00
_cell.angle_gamma   90.00
#
_symmetry.space_group_name_H-M   'P 1'
#
loop_
_entity.id
_entity.type
_entity.pdbx_description
1 polymer ?
#
loop_
_entity_poly.entity_id
_entity_poly.type
_entity_poly.pdbx_seq_one_letter_code
_entity_poly.pdbx_strand_id
1 'polypeptide(L)'
;MHVIVFVAPYFTENARRFIQVTASLPGVALGLISQDPIDFLPAEIRALVRAHVRVGDGLDADHLVGAARQIEKELGPLHRILGVIEQIQEPLAEARARLGLAGMSADVARSFRDKTRMKDALRAAGLPVARHRLVIDDEAALRFAGEVGYPLVVKPPAGAASQDTFRADDDASLRKALVGARSGGGGAVLLEEFVTGEEYSFDGLILNGKVGFQSVSHYDPAPLTVMQNPWIQWMVVLPREVDAPDFDAIKAAGTRSLAVLGLETGMWHMEWFRRR
;
A
#
# COMPACT_ATOMS: atom_id res chain seq x y z
N MET A 1 -10.48 12.64 26.24
CA MET A 1 -9.17 12.34 25.66
C MET A 1 -9.30 11.08 24.82
N HIS A 2 -8.81 11.08 23.58
CA HIS A 2 -8.89 9.93 22.69
C HIS A 2 -7.57 9.15 22.71
N VAL A 3 -7.61 7.89 23.10
CA VAL A 3 -6.42 7.03 23.06
C VAL A 3 -6.25 6.49 21.65
N ILE A 4 -5.19 6.89 20.98
CA ILE A 4 -4.82 6.43 19.65
C ILE A 4 -3.55 5.58 19.76
N VAL A 5 -3.58 4.38 19.22
CA VAL A 5 -2.38 3.54 19.10
C VAL A 5 -1.81 3.72 17.69
N PHE A 6 -0.55 4.06 17.58
CA PHE A 6 0.17 4.12 16.31
C PHE A 6 1.15 2.95 16.22
N VAL A 7 1.06 2.19 15.13
CA VAL A 7 1.96 1.06 14.86
C VAL A 7 3.02 1.51 13.86
N ALA A 8 4.25 1.55 14.32
CA ALA A 8 5.43 1.87 13.54
C ALA A 8 6.51 0.81 13.82
N PRO A 9 6.52 -0.34 13.13
CA PRO A 9 7.55 -1.36 13.35
C PRO A 9 8.95 -0.74 13.34
N TYR A 10 9.21 0.14 12.39
CA TYR A 10 10.46 0.85 12.24
C TYR A 10 10.25 2.36 12.24
N PHE A 11 11.16 3.11 12.86
CA PHE A 11 11.09 4.57 12.95
C PHE A 11 11.69 5.24 11.72
N THR A 12 11.12 4.95 10.55
CA THR A 12 11.43 5.66 9.30
C THR A 12 11.07 7.14 9.42
N GLU A 13 11.59 7.98 8.53
CA GLU A 13 11.29 9.42 8.52
C GLU A 13 9.78 9.69 8.44
N ASN A 14 9.07 8.97 7.55
CA ASN A 14 7.61 9.09 7.46
C ASN A 14 6.91 8.66 8.75
N ALA A 15 7.30 7.53 9.35
CA ALA A 15 6.72 7.09 10.61
C ALA A 15 6.90 8.14 11.72
N ARG A 16 8.08 8.74 11.84
CA ARG A 16 8.37 9.81 12.81
C ARG A 16 7.47 11.02 12.61
N ARG A 17 7.26 11.46 11.36
CA ARG A 17 6.35 12.57 11.03
C ARG A 17 4.91 12.25 11.44
N PHE A 18 4.40 11.05 11.14
CA PHE A 18 3.05 10.66 11.52
C PHE A 18 2.89 10.51 13.03
N ILE A 19 3.87 9.95 13.73
CA ILE A 19 3.89 9.87 15.20
C ILE A 19 3.78 11.28 15.80
N GLN A 20 4.64 12.21 15.35
CA GLN A 20 4.67 13.58 15.83
C GLN A 20 3.33 14.30 15.59
N VAL A 21 2.81 14.25 14.37
CA VAL A 21 1.54 14.90 14.02
C VAL A 21 0.38 14.30 14.82
N THR A 22 0.29 12.98 14.93
CA THR A 22 -0.79 12.32 15.67
C THR A 22 -0.74 12.67 17.17
N ALA A 23 0.46 12.66 17.75
CA ALA A 23 0.64 13.00 19.18
C ALA A 23 0.36 14.47 19.50
N SER A 24 0.50 15.36 18.51
CA SER A 24 0.26 16.81 18.65
C SER A 24 -1.22 17.19 18.50
N LEU A 25 -2.09 16.25 18.12
CA LEU A 25 -3.53 16.55 17.98
C LEU A 25 -4.16 16.85 19.35
N PRO A 26 -4.98 17.93 19.46
CA PRO A 26 -5.66 18.24 20.69
C PRO A 26 -6.55 17.10 21.19
N GLY A 27 -6.44 16.77 22.48
CA GLY A 27 -7.25 15.73 23.10
C GLY A 27 -6.84 14.30 22.76
N VAL A 28 -5.68 14.08 22.13
CA VAL A 28 -5.12 12.76 21.85
C VAL A 28 -4.10 12.35 22.90
N ALA A 29 -4.19 11.11 23.35
CA ALA A 29 -3.14 10.39 24.06
C ALA A 29 -2.58 9.32 23.10
N LEU A 30 -1.31 9.45 22.73
CA LEU A 30 -0.68 8.52 21.79
C LEU A 30 0.01 7.37 22.52
N GLY A 31 -0.44 6.14 22.24
CA GLY A 31 0.28 4.90 22.50
C GLY A 31 1.06 4.50 21.24
N LEU A 32 2.25 3.94 21.38
CA LEU A 32 3.13 3.56 20.28
C LEU A 32 3.48 2.07 20.39
N ILE A 33 3.36 1.35 19.27
CA ILE A 33 3.85 -0.04 19.13
C ILE A 33 4.98 -0.05 18.08
N SER A 34 6.13 -0.61 18.43
CA SER A 34 7.28 -0.69 17.51
C SER A 34 8.12 -1.96 17.71
N GLN A 35 8.91 -2.32 16.70
CA GLN A 35 10.03 -3.27 16.84
C GLN A 35 11.31 -2.54 17.25
N ASP A 36 11.48 -1.32 16.75
CA ASP A 36 12.60 -0.47 17.13
C ASP A 36 12.51 -0.07 18.61
N PRO A 37 13.64 0.04 19.32
CA PRO A 37 13.72 0.65 20.63
C PRO A 37 13.23 2.11 20.61
N ILE A 38 12.49 2.55 21.61
CA ILE A 38 11.96 3.92 21.67
C ILE A 38 13.06 4.99 21.66
N ASP A 39 14.25 4.63 22.10
CA ASP A 39 15.42 5.53 22.12
C ASP A 39 15.93 5.89 20.72
N PHE A 40 15.46 5.21 19.68
CA PHE A 40 15.73 5.59 18.28
C PHE A 40 14.86 6.75 17.80
N LEU A 41 13.84 7.13 18.58
CA LEU A 41 13.09 8.36 18.32
C LEU A 41 13.85 9.58 18.85
N PRO A 42 13.82 10.72 18.13
CA PRO A 42 14.24 12.00 18.64
C PRO A 42 13.56 12.31 19.98
N ALA A 43 14.29 12.94 20.91
CA ALA A 43 13.80 13.19 22.26
C ALA A 43 12.49 14.00 22.30
N GLU A 44 12.35 14.95 21.38
CA GLU A 44 11.15 15.78 21.22
C GLU A 44 9.92 14.98 20.80
N ILE A 45 10.08 13.97 19.93
CA ILE A 45 8.97 13.08 19.51
C ILE A 45 8.67 12.09 20.64
N ARG A 46 9.70 11.52 21.26
CA ARG A 46 9.55 10.59 22.37
C ARG A 46 8.78 11.19 23.54
N ALA A 47 9.00 12.46 23.85
CA ALA A 47 8.30 13.17 24.92
C ALA A 47 6.78 13.31 24.69
N LEU A 48 6.32 13.16 23.44
CA LEU A 48 4.89 13.22 23.10
C LEU A 48 4.19 11.85 23.27
N VAL A 49 4.93 10.76 23.30
CA VAL A 49 4.39 9.39 23.41
C VAL A 49 4.01 9.14 24.89
N ARG A 50 2.77 8.73 25.13
CA ARG A 50 2.23 8.49 26.48
C ARG A 50 2.45 7.08 26.98
N ALA A 51 2.46 6.09 26.09
CA ALA A 51 2.76 4.71 26.39
C ALA A 51 3.49 4.08 25.19
N HIS A 52 4.41 3.16 25.45
CA HIS A 52 5.13 2.46 24.40
C HIS A 52 5.25 0.98 24.74
N VAL A 53 4.94 0.14 23.74
CA VAL A 53 5.15 -1.30 23.83
C VAL A 53 6.02 -1.74 22.65
N ARG A 54 7.17 -2.34 22.97
CA ARG A 54 8.04 -2.96 21.99
C ARG A 54 7.59 -4.40 21.74
N VAL A 55 7.47 -4.77 20.46
CA VAL A 55 7.08 -6.12 20.03
C VAL A 55 8.22 -6.82 19.28
N GLY A 56 8.19 -8.14 19.23
CA GLY A 56 9.16 -8.92 18.47
C GLY A 56 8.89 -8.87 16.97
N ASP A 57 7.61 -8.82 16.58
CA ASP A 57 7.19 -8.70 15.19
C ASP A 57 5.99 -7.74 15.11
N GLY A 58 6.18 -6.60 14.48
CA GLY A 58 5.14 -5.59 14.23
C GLY A 58 4.26 -5.90 13.01
N LEU A 59 4.52 -7.02 12.32
CA LEU A 59 3.70 -7.52 11.22
C LEU A 59 2.81 -8.71 11.67
N ASP A 60 2.85 -9.05 12.95
CA ASP A 60 2.04 -10.11 13.55
C ASP A 60 0.84 -9.53 14.31
N ALA A 61 -0.37 -9.97 13.94
CA ALA A 61 -1.60 -9.46 14.53
C ALA A 61 -1.74 -9.81 16.03
N ASP A 62 -1.22 -10.96 16.49
CA ASP A 62 -1.22 -11.35 17.90
C ASP A 62 -0.36 -10.42 18.74
N HIS A 63 0.83 -10.09 18.24
CA HIS A 63 1.71 -9.12 18.87
C HIS A 63 1.06 -7.73 18.95
N LEU A 64 0.40 -7.30 17.86
CA LEU A 64 -0.29 -5.99 17.84
C LEU A 64 -1.46 -5.94 18.83
N VAL A 65 -2.28 -6.99 18.91
CA VAL A 65 -3.39 -7.07 19.85
C VAL A 65 -2.89 -7.09 21.29
N GLY A 66 -1.88 -7.91 21.59
CA GLY A 66 -1.27 -8.00 22.92
C GLY A 66 -0.72 -6.66 23.38
N ALA A 67 0.03 -5.97 22.53
CA ALA A 67 0.61 -4.66 22.81
C ALA A 67 -0.47 -3.58 22.97
N ALA A 68 -1.48 -3.57 22.10
CA ALA A 68 -2.60 -2.62 22.19
C ALA A 68 -3.38 -2.75 23.50
N ARG A 69 -3.61 -3.98 23.97
CA ARG A 69 -4.25 -4.24 25.27
C ARG A 69 -3.39 -3.80 26.47
N GLN A 70 -2.05 -3.82 26.36
CA GLN A 70 -1.18 -3.25 27.38
C GLN A 70 -1.33 -1.73 27.43
N ILE A 71 -1.32 -1.06 26.28
CA ILE A 71 -1.55 0.39 26.17
C ILE A 71 -2.94 0.76 26.71
N GLU A 72 -3.96 -0.04 26.40
CA GLU A 72 -5.32 0.16 26.90
C GLU A 72 -5.41 0.14 28.45
N LYS A 73 -4.68 -0.76 29.09
CA LYS A 73 -4.60 -0.83 30.56
C LYS A 73 -3.96 0.41 31.17
N GLU A 74 -3.02 1.02 30.48
CA GLU A 74 -2.28 2.19 30.96
C GLU A 74 -3.01 3.50 30.67
N LEU A 75 -3.58 3.66 29.46
CA LEU A 75 -4.13 4.93 28.99
C LEU A 75 -5.67 4.98 28.97
N GLY A 76 -6.35 3.84 29.17
CA GLY A 76 -7.80 3.71 29.08
C GLY A 76 -8.27 3.23 27.70
N PRO A 77 -9.59 3.21 27.45
CA PRO A 77 -10.20 2.60 26.27
C PRO A 77 -9.64 3.13 24.95
N LEU A 78 -9.31 2.21 24.04
CA LEU A 78 -8.76 2.55 22.75
C LEU A 78 -9.84 3.12 21.80
N HIS A 79 -9.49 4.16 21.07
CA HIS A 79 -10.38 4.76 20.07
C HIS A 79 -10.00 4.35 18.65
N ARG A 80 -8.70 4.26 18.36
CA ARG A 80 -8.18 3.85 17.03
C ARG A 80 -6.83 3.17 17.16
N ILE A 81 -6.53 2.31 16.19
CA ILE A 81 -5.20 1.80 15.93
C ILE A 81 -4.84 2.10 14.48
N LEU A 82 -3.71 2.76 14.25
CA LEU A 82 -3.29 3.34 12.98
C LEU A 82 -1.88 2.89 12.62
N GLY A 83 -1.54 2.95 11.34
CA GLY A 83 -0.18 2.75 10.83
C GLY A 83 -0.12 3.09 9.35
N VAL A 84 1.06 3.40 8.84
CA VAL A 84 1.24 3.99 7.50
C VAL A 84 2.06 3.16 6.54
N ILE A 85 2.77 2.13 6.99
CA ILE A 85 3.49 1.27 6.08
C ILE A 85 2.57 0.22 5.45
N GLU A 86 2.84 -0.12 4.21
CA GLU A 86 1.98 -1.01 3.43
C GLU A 86 1.89 -2.43 4.02
N GLN A 87 3.00 -2.94 4.53
CA GLN A 87 3.11 -4.31 5.04
C GLN A 87 2.23 -4.59 6.26
N ILE A 88 1.92 -3.58 7.09
CA ILE A 88 1.09 -3.78 8.27
C ILE A 88 -0.42 -3.73 7.99
N GLN A 89 -0.87 -3.45 6.78
CA GLN A 89 -2.30 -3.17 6.52
C GLN A 89 -3.20 -4.36 6.88
N GLU A 90 -2.82 -5.57 6.52
CA GLU A 90 -3.59 -6.78 6.86
C GLU A 90 -3.52 -7.09 8.36
N PRO A 91 -2.35 -7.27 9.02
CA PRO A 91 -2.30 -7.55 10.46
C PRO A 91 -2.93 -6.42 11.29
N LEU A 92 -2.82 -5.17 10.83
CA LEU A 92 -3.47 -4.04 11.50
C LEU A 92 -5.01 -4.11 11.40
N ALA A 93 -5.55 -4.54 10.27
CA ALA A 93 -6.99 -4.72 10.09
C ALA A 93 -7.51 -5.90 10.92
N GLU A 94 -6.77 -7.00 11.03
CA GLU A 94 -7.08 -8.11 11.92
C GLU A 94 -7.05 -7.70 13.40
N ALA A 95 -6.03 -6.91 13.79
CA ALA A 95 -5.96 -6.37 15.14
C ALA A 95 -7.17 -5.46 15.46
N ARG A 96 -7.60 -4.60 14.51
CA ARG A 96 -8.82 -3.78 14.68
C ARG A 96 -10.05 -4.63 14.93
N ALA A 97 -10.26 -5.67 14.11
CA ALA A 97 -11.42 -6.56 14.25
C ALA A 97 -11.44 -7.23 15.64
N ARG A 98 -10.31 -7.72 16.13
CA ARG A 98 -10.17 -8.40 17.43
C ARG A 98 -10.28 -7.45 18.62
N LEU A 99 -9.95 -6.18 18.44
CA LEU A 99 -10.08 -5.12 19.47
C LEU A 99 -11.44 -4.41 19.40
N GLY A 100 -12.30 -4.72 18.44
CA GLY A 100 -13.58 -4.04 18.24
C GLY A 100 -13.44 -2.58 17.80
N LEU A 101 -12.32 -2.22 17.17
CA LEU A 101 -12.02 -0.86 16.73
C LEU A 101 -12.48 -0.60 15.29
N ALA A 102 -13.01 0.59 15.04
CA ALA A 102 -13.43 0.99 13.70
C ALA A 102 -12.23 1.24 12.78
N GLY A 103 -12.42 0.94 11.48
CA GLY A 103 -11.44 1.15 10.40
C GLY A 103 -11.59 0.11 9.30
N MET A 104 -10.64 0.09 8.37
CA MET A 104 -10.61 -0.86 7.25
C MET A 104 -10.64 -2.31 7.77
N SER A 105 -11.56 -3.12 7.25
CA SER A 105 -11.66 -4.55 7.59
C SER A 105 -10.51 -5.36 7.00
N ALA A 106 -10.27 -6.56 7.53
CA ALA A 106 -9.23 -7.46 7.02
C ALA A 106 -9.48 -7.87 5.55
N ASP A 107 -10.74 -8.05 5.17
CA ASP A 107 -11.09 -8.41 3.80
C ASP A 107 -10.81 -7.28 2.80
N VAL A 108 -11.13 -6.05 3.19
CA VAL A 108 -10.79 -4.84 2.41
C VAL A 108 -9.28 -4.66 2.34
N ALA A 109 -8.57 -4.75 3.47
CA ALA A 109 -7.10 -4.65 3.49
C ALA A 109 -6.44 -5.66 2.55
N ARG A 110 -6.89 -6.91 2.58
CA ARG A 110 -6.42 -7.96 1.67
C ARG A 110 -6.68 -7.63 0.21
N SER A 111 -7.84 -7.04 -0.11
CA SER A 111 -8.16 -6.62 -1.48
C SER A 111 -7.26 -5.49 -2.00
N PHE A 112 -6.69 -4.66 -1.11
CA PHE A 112 -5.69 -3.65 -1.47
C PHE A 112 -4.26 -4.20 -1.51
N ARG A 113 -3.96 -5.28 -0.79
CA ARG A 113 -2.62 -5.86 -0.73
C ARG A 113 -2.37 -6.90 -1.82
N ASP A 114 -3.35 -7.74 -2.12
CA ASP A 114 -3.26 -8.76 -3.18
C ASP A 114 -3.67 -8.16 -4.52
N LYS A 115 -2.67 -7.89 -5.36
CA LYS A 115 -2.86 -7.29 -6.69
C LYS A 115 -3.69 -8.18 -7.63
N THR A 116 -3.67 -9.49 -7.46
CA THR A 116 -4.49 -10.41 -8.24
C THR A 116 -5.96 -10.24 -7.87
N ARG A 117 -6.25 -10.35 -6.58
CA ARG A 117 -7.60 -10.17 -6.04
C ARG A 117 -8.17 -8.79 -6.39
N MET A 118 -7.36 -7.73 -6.22
CA MET A 118 -7.72 -6.37 -6.57
C MET A 118 -8.12 -6.26 -8.04
N LYS A 119 -7.27 -6.71 -8.95
CA LYS A 119 -7.49 -6.61 -10.40
C LYS A 119 -8.67 -7.46 -10.86
N ASP A 120 -8.88 -8.63 -10.28
CA ASP A 120 -10.03 -9.47 -10.59
C ASP A 120 -11.35 -8.79 -10.17
N ALA A 121 -11.41 -8.19 -8.98
CA ALA A 121 -12.58 -7.44 -8.53
C ALA A 121 -12.87 -6.22 -9.43
N LEU A 122 -11.83 -5.45 -9.78
CA LEU A 122 -11.98 -4.30 -10.67
C LEU A 122 -12.43 -4.70 -12.08
N ARG A 123 -11.87 -5.79 -12.64
CA ARG A 123 -12.26 -6.34 -13.94
C ARG A 123 -13.71 -6.82 -13.94
N ALA A 124 -14.14 -7.54 -12.90
CA ALA A 124 -15.52 -8.00 -12.75
C ALA A 124 -16.51 -6.83 -12.68
N ALA A 125 -16.08 -5.68 -12.14
CA ALA A 125 -16.86 -4.45 -12.12
C ALA A 125 -16.79 -3.63 -13.42
N GLY A 126 -16.12 -4.13 -14.46
CA GLY A 126 -15.94 -3.46 -15.76
C GLY A 126 -15.00 -2.25 -15.73
N LEU A 127 -14.11 -2.20 -14.76
CA LEU A 127 -13.05 -1.17 -14.71
C LEU A 127 -11.82 -1.62 -15.54
N PRO A 128 -11.13 -0.69 -16.20
CA PRO A 128 -9.97 -1.01 -17.00
C PRO A 128 -8.79 -1.40 -16.10
N VAL A 129 -8.30 -2.61 -16.28
CA VAL A 129 -7.09 -3.12 -15.62
C VAL A 129 -6.21 -3.82 -16.65
N ALA A 130 -4.90 -3.81 -16.45
CA ALA A 130 -3.98 -4.58 -17.27
C ALA A 130 -4.39 -6.06 -17.29
N ARG A 131 -4.28 -6.71 -18.46
CA ARG A 131 -4.46 -8.17 -18.54
C ARG A 131 -3.44 -8.81 -17.62
N HIS A 132 -3.87 -9.74 -16.78
CA HIS A 132 -2.98 -10.34 -15.79
C HIS A 132 -3.36 -11.80 -15.53
N ARG A 133 -2.39 -12.53 -14.97
CA ARG A 133 -2.56 -13.92 -14.52
C ARG A 133 -1.61 -14.24 -13.39
N LEU A 134 -2.11 -14.84 -12.33
CA LEU A 134 -1.28 -15.46 -11.32
C LEU A 134 -0.82 -16.83 -11.83
N VAL A 135 0.48 -17.08 -11.85
CA VAL A 135 1.09 -18.31 -12.33
C VAL A 135 1.96 -18.95 -11.26
N ILE A 136 1.98 -20.27 -11.20
CA ILE A 136 2.79 -21.06 -10.28
C ILE A 136 3.94 -21.80 -10.97
N ASP A 137 3.85 -21.96 -12.29
CA ASP A 137 4.84 -22.66 -13.10
C ASP A 137 5.16 -21.89 -14.40
N ASP A 138 6.25 -22.28 -15.03
CA ASP A 138 6.77 -21.64 -16.24
C ASP A 138 5.91 -21.93 -17.46
N GLU A 139 5.22 -23.06 -17.51
CA GLU A 139 4.36 -23.42 -18.63
C GLU A 139 3.12 -22.53 -18.68
N ALA A 140 2.49 -22.28 -17.53
CA ALA A 140 1.40 -21.32 -17.42
C ALA A 140 1.84 -19.89 -17.77
N ALA A 141 3.08 -19.52 -17.41
CA ALA A 141 3.65 -18.22 -17.77
C ALA A 141 3.84 -18.08 -19.31
N LEU A 142 4.38 -19.09 -19.96
CA LEU A 142 4.56 -19.10 -21.42
C LEU A 142 3.22 -19.10 -22.18
N ARG A 143 2.22 -19.83 -21.67
CA ARG A 143 0.86 -19.76 -22.23
C ARG A 143 0.29 -18.35 -22.16
N PHE A 144 0.43 -17.68 -21.01
CA PHE A 144 -0.01 -16.29 -20.88
C PHE A 144 0.75 -15.36 -21.81
N ALA A 145 2.06 -15.54 -21.98
CA ALA A 145 2.86 -14.78 -22.95
C ALA A 145 2.37 -14.97 -24.38
N GLY A 146 2.00 -16.21 -24.78
CA GLY A 146 1.41 -16.50 -26.09
C GLY A 146 0.05 -15.83 -26.31
N GLU A 147 -0.76 -15.68 -25.26
CA GLU A 147 -2.08 -15.04 -25.35
C GLU A 147 -2.01 -13.50 -25.38
N VAL A 148 -1.05 -12.91 -24.67
CA VAL A 148 -0.96 -11.47 -24.42
C VAL A 148 0.05 -10.79 -25.33
N GLY A 149 1.15 -11.50 -25.64
CA GLY A 149 2.33 -10.96 -26.31
C GLY A 149 3.31 -10.31 -25.35
N TYR A 150 4.48 -9.99 -25.87
CA TYR A 150 5.53 -9.25 -25.16
C TYR A 150 5.46 -7.75 -25.47
N PRO A 151 5.98 -6.87 -24.59
CA PRO A 151 6.60 -7.19 -23.31
C PRO A 151 5.59 -7.50 -22.21
N LEU A 152 6.07 -8.19 -21.15
CA LEU A 152 5.30 -8.49 -19.93
C LEU A 152 5.96 -7.88 -18.70
N VAL A 153 5.15 -7.63 -17.67
CA VAL A 153 5.61 -7.33 -16.30
C VAL A 153 5.50 -8.60 -15.46
N VAL A 154 6.55 -8.92 -14.74
CA VAL A 154 6.66 -10.08 -13.84
C VAL A 154 6.93 -9.57 -12.43
N LYS A 155 6.08 -9.88 -11.46
CA LYS A 155 6.22 -9.35 -10.08
C LYS A 155 5.57 -10.26 -9.04
N PRO A 156 5.93 -10.15 -7.76
CA PRO A 156 5.20 -10.81 -6.68
C PRO A 156 3.74 -10.32 -6.63
N PRO A 157 2.76 -11.16 -6.24
CA PRO A 157 1.36 -10.75 -6.09
C PRO A 157 1.16 -9.70 -5.00
N ALA A 158 1.96 -9.74 -3.94
CA ALA A 158 2.02 -8.74 -2.88
C ALA A 158 3.42 -8.15 -2.81
N GLY A 159 3.58 -6.87 -3.10
CA GLY A 159 4.86 -6.15 -3.11
C GLY A 159 4.62 -4.65 -3.09
N ALA A 160 5.66 -3.88 -2.78
CA ALA A 160 5.63 -2.43 -2.72
C ALA A 160 6.85 -1.84 -3.46
N ALA A 161 6.75 -0.57 -3.88
CA ALA A 161 7.84 0.22 -4.44
C ALA A 161 8.56 -0.43 -5.63
N SER A 162 7.84 -1.14 -6.49
CA SER A 162 8.37 -1.85 -7.68
C SER A 162 9.49 -2.86 -7.37
N GLN A 163 9.67 -3.26 -6.11
CA GLN A 163 10.63 -4.30 -5.73
C GLN A 163 10.27 -5.62 -6.38
N ASP A 164 11.29 -6.35 -6.82
CA ASP A 164 11.18 -7.64 -7.51
C ASP A 164 10.23 -7.60 -8.74
N THR A 165 10.13 -6.41 -9.39
CA THR A 165 9.38 -6.19 -10.60
C THR A 165 10.32 -6.21 -11.80
N PHE A 166 10.05 -7.10 -12.75
CA PHE A 166 10.87 -7.32 -13.93
C PHE A 166 10.06 -7.11 -15.19
N ARG A 167 10.71 -6.61 -16.23
CA ARG A 167 10.21 -6.62 -17.59
C ARG A 167 10.76 -7.83 -18.33
N ALA A 168 9.91 -8.50 -19.08
CA ALA A 168 10.27 -9.59 -19.97
C ALA A 168 9.89 -9.24 -21.41
N ASP A 169 10.84 -9.31 -22.33
CA ASP A 169 10.66 -8.95 -23.74
C ASP A 169 10.58 -10.18 -24.66
N ASP A 170 10.89 -11.37 -24.11
CA ASP A 170 10.86 -12.67 -24.79
C ASP A 170 10.80 -13.83 -23.77
N ASP A 171 10.72 -15.07 -24.26
CA ASP A 171 10.67 -16.28 -23.41
C ASP A 171 11.91 -16.45 -22.54
N ALA A 172 13.08 -16.04 -22.99
CA ALA A 172 14.32 -16.19 -22.23
C ALA A 172 14.37 -15.24 -21.05
N SER A 173 14.03 -13.97 -21.27
CA SER A 173 13.93 -12.95 -20.23
C SER A 173 12.75 -13.23 -19.28
N LEU A 174 11.63 -13.82 -19.76
CA LEU A 174 10.52 -14.26 -18.93
C LEU A 174 10.96 -15.32 -17.93
N ARG A 175 11.65 -16.37 -18.35
CA ARG A 175 12.18 -17.41 -17.46
C ARG A 175 13.11 -16.84 -16.39
N LYS A 176 14.00 -15.92 -16.78
CA LYS A 176 14.90 -15.24 -15.85
C LYS A 176 14.12 -14.40 -14.82
N ALA A 177 13.11 -13.66 -15.28
CA ALA A 177 12.27 -12.83 -14.44
C ALA A 177 11.46 -13.66 -13.43
N LEU A 178 10.93 -14.84 -13.82
CA LEU A 178 10.24 -15.77 -12.94
C LEU A 178 11.13 -16.26 -11.79
N VAL A 179 12.40 -16.58 -12.07
CA VAL A 179 13.36 -16.96 -11.03
C VAL A 179 13.56 -15.79 -10.05
N GLY A 180 13.76 -14.57 -10.55
CA GLY A 180 13.93 -13.38 -9.72
C GLY A 180 12.71 -13.09 -8.85
N ALA A 181 11.51 -13.10 -9.43
CA ALA A 181 10.28 -12.81 -8.70
C ALA A 181 9.90 -13.86 -7.65
N ARG A 182 10.36 -15.12 -7.81
CA ARG A 182 10.17 -16.22 -6.83
C ARG A 182 11.19 -16.21 -5.68
N SER A 183 12.30 -15.51 -5.83
CA SER A 183 13.38 -15.50 -4.82
C SER A 183 12.95 -14.90 -3.47
N GLY A 184 11.87 -14.11 -3.45
CA GLY A 184 11.25 -13.56 -2.25
C GLY A 184 10.42 -14.56 -1.41
N GLY A 185 10.45 -15.88 -1.72
CA GLY A 185 9.81 -16.94 -0.91
C GLY A 185 8.37 -17.30 -1.31
N GLY A 186 7.80 -16.68 -2.35
CA GLY A 186 6.46 -16.99 -2.90
C GLY A 186 6.57 -17.90 -4.12
N GLY A 187 5.84 -19.04 -4.15
CA GLY A 187 5.81 -19.92 -5.35
C GLY A 187 5.04 -19.30 -6.53
N ALA A 188 4.09 -18.40 -6.26
CA ALA A 188 3.24 -17.77 -7.26
C ALA A 188 3.78 -16.41 -7.70
N VAL A 189 3.63 -16.10 -8.99
CA VAL A 189 4.08 -14.84 -9.61
C VAL A 189 2.91 -14.24 -10.39
N LEU A 190 2.74 -12.93 -10.28
CA LEU A 190 1.78 -12.18 -11.08
C LEU A 190 2.44 -11.73 -12.39
N LEU A 191 1.85 -12.13 -13.49
CA LEU A 191 2.18 -11.64 -14.83
C LEU A 191 1.17 -10.60 -15.27
N GLU A 192 1.62 -9.54 -15.92
CA GLU A 192 0.76 -8.49 -16.46
C GLU A 192 1.22 -8.11 -17.88
N GLU A 193 0.28 -7.68 -18.73
CA GLU A 193 0.66 -6.97 -19.96
C GLU A 193 1.45 -5.71 -19.61
N PHE A 194 2.46 -5.40 -20.38
CA PHE A 194 3.19 -4.15 -20.23
C PHE A 194 2.37 -3.01 -20.81
N VAL A 195 1.82 -2.17 -19.94
CA VAL A 195 1.02 -1.02 -20.37
C VAL A 195 1.95 0.12 -20.76
N THR A 196 1.78 0.63 -21.98
CA THR A 196 2.49 1.82 -22.47
C THR A 196 1.62 3.06 -22.30
N GLY A 197 2.23 4.16 -21.85
CA GLY A 197 1.54 5.42 -21.62
C GLY A 197 2.28 6.30 -20.64
N GLU A 198 1.66 7.39 -20.25
CA GLU A 198 2.14 8.25 -19.17
C GLU A 198 1.68 7.68 -17.83
N GLU A 199 2.60 7.55 -16.88
CA GLU A 199 2.31 6.96 -15.57
C GLU A 199 2.00 8.04 -14.55
N TYR A 200 0.95 7.81 -13.79
CA TYR A 200 0.43 8.72 -12.76
C TYR A 200 0.08 7.93 -11.50
N SER A 201 -0.04 8.64 -10.37
CA SER A 201 -0.81 8.17 -9.23
C SER A 201 -2.04 9.04 -9.01
N PHE A 202 -3.06 8.44 -8.40
CA PHE A 202 -4.23 9.11 -7.86
C PHE A 202 -4.32 8.76 -6.38
N ASP A 203 -4.17 9.77 -5.55
CA ASP A 203 -4.00 9.63 -4.11
C ASP A 203 -5.09 10.40 -3.36
N GLY A 204 -5.39 9.99 -2.14
CA GLY A 204 -6.33 10.77 -1.36
C GLY A 204 -6.71 10.19 -0.01
N LEU A 205 -7.72 10.82 0.58
CA LEU A 205 -8.32 10.47 1.85
C LEU A 205 -9.84 10.36 1.69
N ILE A 206 -10.40 9.23 2.10
CA ILE A 206 -11.84 9.00 2.18
C ILE A 206 -12.27 8.80 3.65
N LEU A 207 -13.37 9.43 4.04
CA LEU A 207 -13.95 9.34 5.38
C LEU A 207 -15.44 9.05 5.26
N ASN A 208 -15.86 7.90 5.79
CA ASN A 208 -17.26 7.45 5.75
C ASN A 208 -17.86 7.53 4.33
N GLY A 209 -17.13 7.00 3.35
CA GLY A 209 -17.51 6.99 1.94
C GLY A 209 -17.44 8.34 1.21
N LYS A 210 -16.96 9.40 1.87
CA LYS A 210 -16.82 10.74 1.25
C LYS A 210 -15.35 11.08 1.05
N VAL A 211 -14.97 11.43 -0.17
CA VAL A 211 -13.62 11.92 -0.50
C VAL A 211 -13.42 13.26 0.18
N GLY A 212 -12.45 13.36 1.08
CA GLY A 212 -12.09 14.57 1.80
C GLY A 212 -10.90 15.31 1.19
N PHE A 213 -10.01 14.58 0.52
CA PHE A 213 -8.85 15.11 -0.18
C PHE A 213 -8.48 14.19 -1.34
N GLN A 214 -8.01 14.75 -2.43
CA GLN A 214 -7.47 14.01 -3.56
C GLN A 214 -6.34 14.78 -4.25
N SER A 215 -5.39 14.06 -4.82
CA SER A 215 -4.30 14.58 -5.62
C SER A 215 -3.96 13.64 -6.77
N VAL A 216 -3.31 14.17 -7.78
CA VAL A 216 -2.74 13.40 -8.89
C VAL A 216 -1.26 13.69 -8.92
N SER A 217 -0.44 12.66 -9.12
CA SER A 217 1.00 12.86 -9.38
C SER A 217 1.35 12.28 -10.75
N HIS A 218 2.17 12.99 -11.51
CA HIS A 218 2.74 12.53 -12.78
C HIS A 218 4.20 12.16 -12.56
N TYR A 219 4.59 10.97 -13.02
CA TYR A 219 5.94 10.46 -12.92
C TYR A 219 6.69 10.62 -14.24
N ASP A 220 7.85 11.28 -14.21
CA ASP A 220 8.71 11.43 -15.39
C ASP A 220 10.20 11.30 -15.00
N PRO A 221 10.91 10.27 -15.50
CA PRO A 221 10.39 9.08 -16.20
C PRO A 221 9.54 8.18 -15.31
N ALA A 222 8.87 7.18 -15.92
CA ALA A 222 8.09 6.18 -15.18
C ALA A 222 8.94 5.46 -14.12
N PRO A 223 8.36 5.12 -12.94
CA PRO A 223 9.07 4.49 -11.82
C PRO A 223 9.93 3.28 -12.19
N LEU A 224 9.42 2.37 -13.03
CA LEU A 224 10.20 1.20 -13.47
C LEU A 224 11.46 1.61 -14.22
N THR A 225 11.40 2.65 -15.05
CA THR A 225 12.57 3.16 -15.80
C THR A 225 13.64 3.69 -14.85
N VAL A 226 13.24 4.43 -13.82
CA VAL A 226 14.16 4.97 -12.81
C VAL A 226 14.79 3.85 -11.98
N MET A 227 13.99 2.86 -11.55
CA MET A 227 14.49 1.71 -10.79
C MET A 227 15.52 0.88 -11.56
N GLN A 228 15.35 0.76 -12.87
CA GLN A 228 16.31 0.07 -13.75
C GLN A 228 17.54 0.91 -14.07
N ASN A 229 17.47 2.22 -13.89
CA ASN A 229 18.51 3.19 -14.24
C ASN A 229 18.72 4.20 -13.11
N PRO A 230 19.35 3.82 -11.98
CA PRO A 230 19.42 4.65 -10.77
C PRO A 230 20.13 6.01 -10.95
N TRP A 231 20.85 6.20 -12.06
CA TRP A 231 21.52 7.47 -12.40
C TRP A 231 20.59 8.49 -13.07
N ILE A 232 19.35 8.10 -13.42
CA ILE A 232 18.37 9.02 -14.05
C ILE A 232 17.70 9.82 -12.94
N GLN A 233 17.61 11.13 -13.15
CA GLN A 233 16.86 11.99 -12.25
C GLN A 233 15.36 11.72 -12.41
N TRP A 234 14.68 11.56 -11.29
CA TRP A 234 13.25 11.33 -11.23
C TRP A 234 12.51 12.62 -10.87
N MET A 235 11.46 12.93 -11.61
CA MET A 235 10.55 14.03 -11.32
C MET A 235 9.18 13.47 -10.95
N VAL A 236 8.60 14.01 -9.88
CA VAL A 236 7.21 13.75 -9.48
C VAL A 236 6.51 15.08 -9.44
N VAL A 237 5.61 15.31 -10.40
CA VAL A 237 4.88 16.57 -10.53
C VAL A 237 3.49 16.41 -9.96
N LEU A 238 3.13 17.24 -8.97
CA LEU A 238 1.80 17.31 -8.38
C LEU A 238 1.09 18.56 -8.92
N PRO A 239 0.21 18.45 -9.92
CA PRO A 239 -0.56 19.58 -10.43
C PRO A 239 -1.46 20.17 -9.33
N ARG A 240 -1.60 21.49 -9.31
CA ARG A 240 -2.55 22.17 -8.41
C ARG A 240 -3.98 22.05 -8.88
N GLU A 241 -4.16 22.02 -10.18
CA GLU A 241 -5.46 22.01 -10.87
C GLU A 241 -5.97 20.56 -11.01
N VAL A 242 -6.15 19.86 -9.90
CA VAL A 242 -6.66 18.46 -9.88
C VAL A 242 -8.09 18.34 -10.42
N ASP A 243 -8.80 19.46 -10.50
CA ASP A 243 -10.16 19.53 -11.07
C ASP A 243 -10.18 19.83 -12.57
N ALA A 244 -9.02 19.93 -13.22
CA ALA A 244 -8.95 20.04 -14.68
C ALA A 244 -9.60 18.82 -15.36
N PRO A 245 -10.32 19.03 -16.50
CA PRO A 245 -11.00 17.95 -17.23
C PRO A 245 -10.08 16.77 -17.60
N ASP A 246 -8.80 17.01 -17.75
CA ASP A 246 -7.78 16.00 -18.05
C ASP A 246 -7.72 14.87 -17.01
N PHE A 247 -8.17 15.15 -15.78
CA PHE A 247 -8.17 14.19 -14.68
C PHE A 247 -9.55 13.58 -14.38
N ASP A 248 -10.62 13.96 -15.10
CA ASP A 248 -11.96 13.47 -14.81
C ASP A 248 -12.09 11.96 -14.97
N ALA A 249 -11.46 11.39 -16.00
CA ALA A 249 -11.50 9.96 -16.24
C ALA A 249 -10.88 9.16 -15.08
N ILE A 250 -9.73 9.61 -14.54
CA ILE A 250 -9.09 8.90 -13.42
C ILE A 250 -9.82 9.12 -12.11
N LYS A 251 -10.35 10.33 -11.86
CA LYS A 251 -11.17 10.58 -10.66
C LYS A 251 -12.41 9.68 -10.65
N ALA A 252 -13.10 9.56 -11.79
CA ALA A 252 -14.27 8.68 -11.92
C ALA A 252 -13.89 7.19 -11.74
N ALA A 253 -12.85 6.72 -12.44
CA ALA A 253 -12.38 5.34 -12.34
C ALA A 253 -11.85 5.04 -10.93
N GLY A 254 -11.07 5.95 -10.34
CA GLY A 254 -10.52 5.82 -9.00
C GLY A 254 -11.60 5.73 -7.93
N THR A 255 -12.54 6.67 -7.92
CA THR A 255 -13.66 6.65 -6.95
C THR A 255 -14.48 5.37 -7.07
N ARG A 256 -14.74 4.90 -8.29
CA ARG A 256 -15.43 3.63 -8.49
C ARG A 256 -14.61 2.44 -8.03
N SER A 257 -13.28 2.47 -8.21
CA SER A 257 -12.36 1.42 -7.71
C SER A 257 -12.41 1.33 -6.19
N LEU A 258 -12.37 2.46 -5.48
CA LEU A 258 -12.49 2.49 -4.02
C LEU A 258 -13.79 1.86 -3.54
N ALA A 259 -14.91 2.17 -4.20
CA ALA A 259 -16.21 1.59 -3.87
C ALA A 259 -16.26 0.09 -4.13
N VAL A 260 -15.72 -0.38 -5.26
CA VAL A 260 -15.64 -1.83 -5.60
C VAL A 260 -14.80 -2.59 -4.60
N LEU A 261 -13.69 -2.01 -4.14
CA LEU A 261 -12.79 -2.61 -3.16
C LEU A 261 -13.26 -2.43 -1.71
N GLY A 262 -14.32 -1.63 -1.48
CA GLY A 262 -14.94 -1.46 -0.17
C GLY A 262 -14.22 -0.49 0.77
N LEU A 263 -13.42 0.45 0.26
CA LEU A 263 -12.76 1.44 1.11
C LEU A 263 -13.74 2.56 1.51
N GLU A 264 -14.13 2.59 2.78
CA GLU A 264 -15.00 3.62 3.35
C GLU A 264 -14.24 4.70 4.12
N THR A 265 -13.16 4.31 4.77
CA THR A 265 -12.35 5.24 5.58
C THR A 265 -10.88 4.82 5.53
N GLY A 266 -10.04 5.70 5.01
CA GLY A 266 -8.60 5.47 4.87
C GLY A 266 -7.95 6.38 3.86
N MET A 267 -6.66 6.21 3.68
CA MET A 267 -5.88 6.80 2.59
C MET A 267 -5.74 5.76 1.48
N TRP A 268 -5.64 6.23 0.26
CA TRP A 268 -5.34 5.39 -0.90
C TRP A 268 -4.22 5.97 -1.74
N HIS A 269 -3.54 5.09 -2.42
CA HIS A 269 -2.58 5.35 -3.48
C HIS A 269 -2.90 4.42 -4.63
N MET A 270 -3.18 4.95 -5.82
CA MET A 270 -3.54 4.18 -6.99
C MET A 270 -2.69 4.59 -8.19
N GLU A 271 -1.91 3.66 -8.72
CA GLU A 271 -1.14 3.82 -9.95
C GLU A 271 -2.04 3.62 -11.18
N TRP A 272 -1.88 4.44 -12.19
CA TRP A 272 -2.61 4.35 -13.43
C TRP A 272 -1.82 4.87 -14.62
N PHE A 273 -2.21 4.43 -15.81
CA PHE A 273 -1.56 4.80 -17.06
C PHE A 273 -2.57 5.48 -17.99
N ARG A 274 -2.21 6.66 -18.48
CA ARG A 274 -2.89 7.29 -19.61
C ARG A 274 -2.32 6.68 -20.88
N ARG A 275 -3.07 5.76 -21.50
CA ARG A 275 -2.69 5.19 -22.80
C ARG A 275 -2.79 6.26 -23.88
N ARG A 276 -1.85 6.24 -24.82
CA ARG A 276 -1.86 7.08 -26.02
C ARG A 276 -2.73 6.46 -27.10
#